data_317c1856b62df49b240c62f35495025e
#
_entry.id   317c1856b62df49b240c62f35495025e
#
_cell.length_a   1.000
_cell.length_b   1.000
_cell.length_c   1.000
_cell.angle_alpha   90.00
_cell.angle_beta   90.00
_cell.angle_gamma   90.00
#
_symmetry.space_group_name_H-M   'P 1'
#
loop_
_entity.id
_entity.type
_entity.pdbx_description
1 polymer ?
#
loop_
_entity_poly.entity_id
_entity_poly.type
_entity_poly.pdbx_seq_one_letter_code
_entity_poly.pdbx_strand_id
1 'polypeptide(L)'
;MELIDLLRTGTIRTWHNHNFLVHMQFTNEKYIADTIEEAIQVANMTSNQQETLSAYLDVFQEVKDKTVINDIFNGYMFLTSSYDMTDYARNWLADYLSNTVYDAIKNYVDFKSLGASFYADGCYIKTPKGIIERLSNVPTQDI
;
A
#
# COMPACT_ATOMS: atom_id res chain seq x y z
N MET A 1 16.80 8.18 -6.19
CA MET A 1 17.17 9.57 -6.51
C MET A 1 17.75 10.23 -5.27
N GLU A 2 18.81 10.94 -5.42
CA GLU A 2 19.49 11.60 -4.31
C GLU A 2 18.73 12.85 -3.85
N LEU A 3 18.94 13.23 -2.58
CA LEU A 3 18.26 14.40 -2.00
C LEU A 3 18.46 15.67 -2.81
N ILE A 4 19.69 15.91 -3.29
CA ILE A 4 19.97 17.13 -4.05
C ILE A 4 19.15 17.20 -5.33
N ASP A 5 18.92 16.07 -5.98
CA ASP A 5 18.10 16.01 -7.18
C ASP A 5 16.62 16.25 -6.86
N LEU A 6 16.15 15.71 -5.75
CA LEU A 6 14.76 15.90 -5.30
C LEU A 6 14.48 17.35 -4.95
N LEU A 7 15.44 18.03 -4.34
CA LEU A 7 15.34 19.46 -4.02
C LEU A 7 15.39 20.31 -5.30
N ARG A 8 16.31 19.96 -6.20
CA ARG A 8 16.49 20.71 -7.46
C ARG A 8 15.24 20.65 -8.35
N THR A 9 14.59 19.50 -8.42
CA THR A 9 13.40 19.32 -9.24
C THR A 9 12.13 19.82 -8.58
N GLY A 10 12.18 20.17 -7.30
CA GLY A 10 11.01 20.56 -6.52
C GLY A 10 10.15 19.39 -6.06
N THR A 11 10.67 18.16 -6.19
CA THR A 11 9.97 16.96 -5.70
C THR A 11 9.82 17.01 -4.19
N ILE A 12 10.85 17.51 -3.49
CA ILE A 12 10.80 17.78 -2.05
C ILE A 12 11.02 19.28 -1.84
N ARG A 13 10.19 19.88 -0.99
CA ARG A 13 10.30 21.29 -0.58
C ARG A 13 10.16 21.40 0.91
N THR A 14 10.80 22.42 1.50
CA THR A 14 10.53 22.75 2.90
C THR A 14 9.10 23.24 3.05
N TRP A 15 8.49 22.94 4.18
CA TRP A 15 7.11 23.28 4.48
C TRP A 15 7.03 23.88 5.89
N HIS A 16 5.83 24.23 6.33
CA HIS A 16 5.64 24.83 7.64
C HIS A 16 6.09 23.92 8.78
N ASN A 17 6.56 24.49 9.89
CA ASN A 17 6.90 23.79 11.13
C ASN A 17 7.97 22.72 10.94
N HIS A 18 8.96 22.97 10.07
CA HIS A 18 10.08 22.07 9.78
C HIS A 18 9.65 20.77 9.10
N ASN A 19 8.45 20.73 8.54
CA ASN A 19 8.00 19.60 7.73
C ASN A 19 8.50 19.75 6.28
N PHE A 20 8.28 18.71 5.49
CA PHE A 20 8.69 18.66 4.08
C PHE A 20 7.50 18.27 3.22
N LEU A 21 7.30 19.02 2.15
CA LEU A 21 6.26 18.73 1.17
C LEU A 21 6.87 17.87 0.07
N VAL A 22 6.28 16.69 -0.15
CA VAL A 22 6.71 15.76 -1.19
C VAL A 22 5.66 15.73 -2.29
N HIS A 23 6.09 15.97 -3.52
CA HIS A 23 5.25 15.76 -4.69
C HIS A 23 5.41 14.31 -5.14
N MET A 24 4.36 13.50 -4.99
CA MET A 24 4.35 12.11 -5.41
C MET A 24 4.08 12.04 -6.91
N GLN A 25 5.09 11.69 -7.68
CA GLN A 25 5.04 11.80 -9.15
C GLN A 25 4.04 10.84 -9.80
N PHE A 26 3.76 9.69 -9.18
CA PHE A 26 2.88 8.67 -9.79
C PHE A 26 1.40 8.90 -9.50
N THR A 27 1.06 9.57 -8.41
CA THR A 27 -0.31 9.87 -8.05
C THR A 27 -0.66 11.34 -8.27
N ASN A 28 0.35 12.18 -8.49
CA ASN A 28 0.21 13.62 -8.60
C ASN A 28 -0.40 14.25 -7.34
N GLU A 29 -0.19 13.62 -6.21
CA GLU A 29 -0.67 14.10 -4.92
C GLU A 29 0.52 14.60 -4.10
N LYS A 30 0.22 15.30 -3.01
CA LYS A 30 1.24 15.86 -2.12
C LYS A 30 1.17 15.16 -0.77
N TYR A 31 2.36 14.89 -0.21
CA TYR A 31 2.49 14.28 1.10
C TYR A 31 3.35 15.17 1.99
N ILE A 32 2.92 15.39 3.23
CA ILE A 32 3.68 16.19 4.19
C ILE A 32 4.41 15.23 5.13
N ALA A 33 5.75 15.21 5.02
CA ALA A 33 6.61 14.38 5.84
C ALA A 33 7.13 15.16 7.03
N ASP A 34 7.27 14.49 8.17
CA ASP A 34 7.76 15.12 9.40
C ASP A 34 9.29 15.24 9.40
N THR A 35 9.98 14.37 8.67
CA THR A 35 11.44 14.33 8.60
C THR A 35 11.90 14.26 7.16
N ILE A 36 13.17 14.65 6.94
CA ILE A 36 13.74 14.57 5.59
C ILE A 36 13.91 13.12 5.14
N GLU A 37 14.21 12.21 6.06
CA GLU A 37 14.34 10.78 5.76
C GLU A 37 13.01 10.21 5.24
N GLU A 38 11.91 10.53 5.89
CA GLU A 38 10.58 10.13 5.44
C GLU A 38 10.26 10.72 4.07
N ALA A 39 10.60 12.00 3.86
CA ALA A 39 10.37 12.66 2.58
C ALA A 39 11.13 11.96 1.45
N ILE A 40 12.39 11.58 1.69
CA ILE A 40 13.21 10.86 0.71
C ILE A 40 12.58 9.49 0.40
N GLN A 41 12.14 8.77 1.42
CA GLN A 41 11.49 7.48 1.22
C GLN A 41 10.25 7.61 0.32
N VAL A 42 9.37 8.55 0.64
CA VAL A 42 8.13 8.75 -0.14
C VAL A 42 8.45 9.16 -1.58
N ALA A 43 9.40 10.06 -1.76
CA ALA A 43 9.80 10.52 -3.09
C ALA A 43 10.38 9.39 -3.96
N ASN A 44 11.03 8.41 -3.34
CA ASN A 44 11.65 7.28 -4.04
C ASN A 44 10.77 6.04 -4.13
N MET A 45 9.53 6.12 -3.66
CA MET A 45 8.58 5.02 -3.79
C MET A 45 8.27 4.72 -5.25
N THR A 46 8.03 3.44 -5.53
CA THR A 46 7.53 2.98 -6.84
C THR A 46 6.10 3.45 -7.07
N SER A 47 5.61 3.26 -8.29
CA SER A 47 4.21 3.58 -8.64
C SER A 47 3.22 2.88 -7.68
N ASN A 48 3.38 1.57 -7.49
CA ASN A 48 2.48 0.83 -6.59
C ASN A 48 2.60 1.32 -5.14
N GLN A 49 3.80 1.65 -4.69
CA GLN A 49 4.02 2.14 -3.32
C GLN A 49 3.35 3.49 -3.10
N GLN A 50 3.47 4.41 -4.04
CA GLN A 50 2.78 5.70 -3.93
C GLN A 50 1.26 5.54 -4.01
N GLU A 51 0.78 4.66 -4.86
CA GLU A 51 -0.65 4.35 -4.93
C GLU A 51 -1.14 3.71 -3.63
N THR A 52 -0.33 2.87 -3.00
CA THR A 52 -0.65 2.29 -1.68
C THR A 52 -0.77 3.38 -0.62
N LEU A 53 0.18 4.30 -0.58
CA LEU A 53 0.12 5.42 0.36
C LEU A 53 -1.11 6.29 0.11
N SER A 54 -1.41 6.59 -1.15
CA SER A 54 -2.60 7.34 -1.52
C SER A 54 -3.88 6.63 -1.06
N ALA A 55 -3.99 5.33 -1.28
CA ALA A 55 -5.13 4.54 -0.84
C ALA A 55 -5.26 4.52 0.68
N TYR A 56 -4.14 4.41 1.38
CA TYR A 56 -4.12 4.47 2.85
C TYR A 56 -4.66 5.81 3.35
N LEU A 57 -4.22 6.91 2.75
CA LEU A 57 -4.65 8.26 3.13
C LEU A 57 -6.12 8.53 2.81
N ASP A 58 -6.69 7.87 1.82
CA ASP A 58 -8.13 7.95 1.54
C ASP A 58 -8.97 7.43 2.71
N VAL A 59 -8.43 6.50 3.49
CA VAL A 59 -9.13 5.89 4.63
C VAL A 59 -8.81 6.62 5.93
N PHE A 60 -7.53 6.85 6.20
CA PHE A 60 -7.06 7.32 7.51
C PHE A 60 -6.74 8.82 7.53
N GLN A 61 -6.66 9.47 6.37
CA GLN A 61 -6.40 10.90 6.18
C GLN A 61 -4.99 11.35 6.56
N GLU A 62 -4.33 10.68 7.50
CA GLU A 62 -2.94 10.96 7.86
C GLU A 62 -2.24 9.68 8.30
N VAL A 63 -0.91 9.68 8.24
CA VAL A 63 -0.08 8.58 8.72
C VAL A 63 0.41 8.94 10.13
N LYS A 64 -0.28 8.43 11.15
CA LYS A 64 0.10 8.65 12.55
C LYS A 64 1.24 7.73 12.97
N ASP A 65 1.17 6.47 12.55
CA ASP A 65 2.21 5.46 12.82
C ASP A 65 3.19 5.44 11.64
N LYS A 66 4.40 5.93 11.89
CA LYS A 66 5.41 6.06 10.83
C LYS A 66 5.94 4.72 10.34
N THR A 67 5.68 3.62 11.04
CA THR A 67 6.01 2.28 10.54
C THR A 67 5.27 1.97 9.24
N VAL A 68 4.12 2.58 9.00
CA VAL A 68 3.36 2.43 7.75
C VAL A 68 4.21 2.84 6.54
N ILE A 69 4.92 3.96 6.62
CA ILE A 69 5.79 4.43 5.53
C ILE A 69 6.90 3.41 5.26
N ASN A 70 7.55 2.91 6.30
CA ASN A 70 8.58 1.89 6.16
C ASN A 70 8.02 0.59 5.59
N ASP A 71 6.85 0.17 6.05
CA ASP A 71 6.23 -1.07 5.57
C ASP A 71 5.89 -0.96 4.08
N ILE A 72 5.36 0.18 3.64
CA ILE A 72 5.07 0.40 2.21
C ILE A 72 6.37 0.44 1.42
N PHE A 73 7.36 1.21 1.87
CA PHE A 73 8.62 1.38 1.16
C PHE A 73 9.38 0.06 1.01
N ASN A 74 9.29 -0.82 2.01
CA ASN A 74 9.96 -2.11 2.02
C ASN A 74 9.13 -3.24 1.39
N GLY A 75 7.92 -2.94 0.92
CA GLY A 75 7.08 -3.92 0.24
C GLY A 75 6.30 -4.83 1.18
N TYR A 76 6.23 -4.52 2.47
CA TYR A 76 5.48 -5.31 3.45
C TYR A 76 4.01 -4.92 3.51
N MET A 77 3.65 -3.77 2.99
CA MET A 77 2.28 -3.30 2.87
C MET A 77 2.10 -2.81 1.43
N PHE A 78 1.07 -3.28 0.73
CA PHE A 78 0.92 -2.97 -0.68
C PHE A 78 -0.53 -3.04 -1.11
N LEU A 79 -0.87 -2.19 -2.08
CA LEU A 79 -2.17 -2.20 -2.73
C LEU A 79 -2.22 -3.39 -3.69
N THR A 80 -3.22 -4.26 -3.49
CA THR A 80 -3.44 -5.39 -4.38
C THR A 80 -4.23 -4.94 -5.61
N SER A 81 -4.28 -5.80 -6.63
CA SER A 81 -5.12 -5.55 -7.81
C SER A 81 -6.59 -5.89 -7.55
N SER A 82 -6.94 -6.28 -6.34
CA SER A 82 -8.28 -6.74 -5.99
C SER A 82 -9.18 -5.57 -5.62
N TYR A 83 -10.38 -5.57 -6.16
CA TYR A 83 -11.35 -4.50 -5.94
C TYR A 83 -11.94 -4.57 -4.53
N ASP A 84 -12.30 -5.77 -4.08
CA ASP A 84 -12.82 -6.03 -2.73
C ASP A 84 -12.33 -7.40 -2.24
N MET A 85 -12.79 -7.84 -1.07
CA MET A 85 -12.34 -9.10 -0.49
C MET A 85 -12.87 -10.32 -1.25
N THR A 86 -14.03 -10.23 -1.86
CA THR A 86 -14.54 -11.29 -2.73
C THR A 86 -13.65 -11.47 -3.95
N ASP A 87 -13.26 -10.37 -4.57
CA ASP A 87 -12.33 -10.35 -5.69
C ASP A 87 -10.94 -10.84 -5.27
N TYR A 88 -10.49 -10.41 -4.10
CA TYR A 88 -9.21 -10.88 -3.53
C TYR A 88 -9.20 -12.40 -3.39
N ALA A 89 -10.26 -12.98 -2.82
CA ALA A 89 -10.37 -14.43 -2.63
C ALA A 89 -10.35 -15.17 -3.97
N ARG A 90 -11.05 -14.61 -4.98
CA ARG A 90 -11.07 -15.18 -6.31
C ARG A 90 -9.69 -15.17 -6.95
N ASN A 91 -8.99 -14.05 -6.87
CA ASN A 91 -7.65 -13.90 -7.42
C ASN A 91 -6.65 -14.80 -6.69
N TRP A 92 -6.77 -14.90 -5.37
CA TRP A 92 -5.93 -15.79 -4.57
C TRP A 92 -6.06 -17.23 -5.01
N LEU A 93 -7.28 -17.71 -5.17
CA LEU A 93 -7.52 -19.10 -5.56
C LEU A 93 -7.05 -19.35 -7.00
N ALA A 94 -7.27 -18.40 -7.89
CA ALA A 94 -6.82 -18.49 -9.28
C ALA A 94 -5.30 -18.58 -9.37
N ASP A 95 -4.58 -17.85 -8.51
CA ASP A 95 -3.11 -17.88 -8.48
C ASP A 95 -2.58 -19.14 -7.82
N TYR A 96 -3.32 -19.68 -6.86
CA TYR A 96 -2.90 -20.88 -6.11
C TYR A 96 -3.08 -22.16 -6.91
N LEU A 97 -4.10 -22.25 -7.76
CA LEU A 97 -4.43 -23.44 -8.53
C LEU A 97 -4.01 -23.30 -9.98
N SER A 98 -3.85 -24.44 -10.68
CA SER A 98 -3.71 -24.40 -12.14
C SER A 98 -5.01 -23.86 -12.77
N ASN A 99 -4.90 -23.31 -13.97
CA ASN A 99 -6.07 -22.79 -14.68
C ASN A 99 -7.14 -23.86 -14.88
N THR A 100 -6.74 -25.08 -15.19
CA THR A 100 -7.67 -26.19 -15.41
C THR A 100 -8.45 -26.52 -14.14
N VAL A 101 -7.77 -26.61 -12.99
CA VAL A 101 -8.40 -26.92 -11.71
C VAL A 101 -9.30 -25.75 -11.29
N TYR A 102 -8.80 -24.53 -11.40
CA TYR A 102 -9.59 -23.34 -11.05
C TYR A 102 -10.91 -23.29 -11.86
N ASP A 103 -10.82 -23.46 -13.16
CA ASP A 103 -11.99 -23.43 -14.04
C ASP A 103 -13.00 -24.53 -13.69
N ALA A 104 -12.50 -25.67 -13.22
CA ALA A 104 -13.37 -26.80 -12.86
C ALA A 104 -14.16 -26.55 -11.57
N ILE A 105 -13.61 -25.78 -10.61
CA ILE A 105 -14.20 -25.64 -9.27
C ILE A 105 -14.74 -24.24 -8.97
N LYS A 106 -14.40 -23.22 -9.75
CA LYS A 106 -14.71 -21.82 -9.41
C LYS A 106 -16.21 -21.57 -9.16
N ASN A 107 -17.08 -22.28 -9.85
CA ASN A 107 -18.53 -22.09 -9.70
C ASN A 107 -19.09 -22.74 -8.43
N TYR A 108 -18.29 -23.53 -7.72
CA TYR A 108 -18.68 -24.21 -6.49
C TYR A 108 -18.10 -23.55 -5.26
N VAL A 109 -17.33 -22.46 -5.42
CA VAL A 109 -16.67 -21.77 -4.30
C VAL A 109 -17.48 -20.52 -3.96
N ASP A 110 -17.77 -20.36 -2.65
CA ASP A 110 -18.37 -19.14 -2.14
C ASP A 110 -17.24 -18.14 -1.84
N PHE A 111 -16.90 -17.34 -2.85
CA PHE A 111 -15.80 -16.37 -2.74
C PHE A 111 -16.12 -15.24 -1.76
N LYS A 112 -17.40 -14.93 -1.56
CA LYS A 112 -17.78 -13.91 -0.59
C LYS A 112 -17.45 -14.37 0.83
N SER A 113 -17.80 -15.60 1.17
CA SER A 113 -17.49 -16.18 2.49
C SER A 113 -15.99 -16.39 2.66
N LEU A 114 -15.29 -16.84 1.62
CA LEU A 114 -13.85 -17.01 1.65
C LEU A 114 -13.15 -15.68 1.88
N GLY A 115 -13.55 -14.64 1.17
CA GLY A 115 -13.01 -13.29 1.36
C GLY A 115 -13.25 -12.73 2.75
N ALA A 116 -14.45 -12.96 3.31
CA ALA A 116 -14.76 -12.56 4.67
C ALA A 116 -13.86 -13.28 5.68
N SER A 117 -13.57 -14.55 5.47
CA SER A 117 -12.67 -15.33 6.30
C SER A 117 -11.25 -14.79 6.26
N PHE A 118 -10.73 -14.47 5.06
CA PHE A 118 -9.42 -13.83 4.93
C PHE A 118 -9.38 -12.50 5.68
N TYR A 119 -10.40 -11.68 5.51
CA TYR A 119 -10.43 -10.37 6.16
C TYR A 119 -10.42 -10.48 7.68
N ALA A 120 -11.12 -11.46 8.23
CA ALA A 120 -11.18 -11.68 9.69
C ALA A 120 -9.84 -12.14 10.25
N ASP A 121 -9.10 -12.95 9.48
CA ASP A 121 -7.84 -13.58 9.93
C ASP A 121 -6.60 -12.79 9.58
N GLY A 122 -6.69 -11.87 8.63
CA GLY A 122 -5.53 -11.20 8.06
C GLY A 122 -5.44 -9.72 8.40
N CYS A 123 -4.43 -9.10 7.80
CA CYS A 123 -4.15 -7.68 7.91
C CYS A 123 -4.48 -7.02 6.58
N TYR A 124 -5.72 -6.61 6.42
CA TYR A 124 -6.24 -5.99 5.19
C TYR A 124 -6.91 -4.67 5.50
N ILE A 125 -6.78 -3.73 4.59
CA ILE A 125 -7.46 -2.44 4.65
C ILE A 125 -8.28 -2.28 3.38
N LYS A 126 -9.59 -2.05 3.55
CA LYS A 126 -10.48 -1.75 2.43
C LYS A 126 -10.39 -0.27 2.10
N THR A 127 -10.07 0.05 0.86
CA THR A 127 -9.97 1.44 0.40
C THR A 127 -10.79 1.64 -0.87
N PRO A 128 -11.12 2.91 -1.21
CA PRO A 128 -11.78 3.19 -2.50
C PRO A 128 -10.96 2.76 -3.72
N LYS A 129 -9.63 2.60 -3.57
CA LYS A 129 -8.74 2.19 -4.66
C LYS A 129 -8.49 0.68 -4.70
N GLY A 130 -9.03 -0.07 -3.73
CA GLY A 130 -8.85 -1.52 -3.65
C GLY A 130 -8.40 -1.95 -2.26
N ILE A 131 -7.93 -3.18 -2.17
CA ILE A 131 -7.54 -3.80 -0.91
C ILE A 131 -6.04 -3.64 -0.69
N ILE A 132 -5.66 -3.06 0.45
CA ILE A 132 -4.28 -3.05 0.92
C ILE A 132 -4.06 -4.31 1.76
N GLU A 133 -3.00 -5.04 1.48
CA GLU A 133 -2.57 -6.19 2.26
C GLU A 133 -1.29 -5.86 3.00
N ARG A 134 -1.20 -6.28 4.28
CA ARG A 134 0.04 -6.25 5.05
C ARG A 134 0.46 -7.68 5.33
N LEU A 135 1.72 -8.00 5.07
CA LEU A 135 2.23 -9.35 5.28
C LEU A 135 2.25 -9.68 6.78
N SER A 136 1.80 -10.88 7.13
CA SER A 136 1.65 -11.29 8.53
C SER A 136 2.99 -11.55 9.22
N ASN A 137 4.05 -11.77 8.45
CA ASN A 137 5.38 -12.09 8.98
C ASN A 137 6.36 -10.94 8.85
N VAL A 138 5.86 -9.70 8.88
CA VAL A 138 6.71 -8.51 8.83
C VAL A 138 7.64 -8.51 10.03
N PRO A 139 8.96 -8.26 9.83
CA PRO A 139 9.88 -8.16 10.95
C PRO A 139 9.50 -7.00 11.87
N THR A 140 9.62 -7.23 13.19
CA THR A 140 9.39 -6.18 14.17
C THR A 140 10.58 -5.22 14.16
N GLN A 141 10.31 -3.92 14.35
CA GLN A 141 11.34 -2.89 14.31
C GLN A 141 11.65 -2.30 15.69
N ASP A 142 11.01 -2.77 16.70
CA ASP A 142 11.07 -2.27 18.06
C ASP A 142 12.00 -3.10 18.94
N ILE A 143 12.98 -3.69 18.35
CA ILE A 143 13.93 -4.54 19.06
C ILE A 143 15.08 -3.73 19.61
#